data_639cfddc38b12b69b079d3d242f63330
#
_entry.id   639cfddc38b12b69b079d3d242f63330
#
_cell.length_a   1.000
_cell.length_b   1.000
_cell.length_c   1.000
_cell.angle_alpha   90.00
_cell.angle_beta   90.00
_cell.angle_gamma   90.00
#
_symmetry.space_group_name_H-M   'P 1'
#
loop_
_entity.id
_entity.type
_entity.pdbx_description
1 polymer ?
#
loop_
_entity_poly.entity_id
_entity_poly.type
_entity_poly.pdbx_seq_one_letter_code
_entity_poly.pdbx_strand_id
1 'polypeptide(L)'
;MQKIIENEEKRVFVKAGIILALVVIAAFSPVVFLDQTYYRNTPIPPEFLGHENKTTVFGITADYSDIGTWPNVKLATDLILSGTTPLWNPNVGVGAPLAAETNFHIFSPYNLGFFLPPSLWDIPIFIGVWIAGFFTFLFLRSLNLKFVAAVTGGICFMLSGGITWFLTNPNFLVVMITPLVLYSLEKIIQSRDPKFIAVISISFLLTILAGHIETIVLQFLFVGIYFVYRITIKGNFKKRIDKQKLVIIFFCIVGFVGGLGLSAFYIFPVGELMDNNILEHEQGTGLAHYSSINVVTSFIPYIFGQLHAYWIVSAAGLIGFWGYVGIFALFFSIVGVYTSLKNKKDKIHRYTPLFFLCVSIFFIMKTIGVPVVNWIGFIPILDLLLFTNYSGVIIPFGFAVSVAFGINLLPKIQVSKKILSFIFIFTITLLLVLLIPLYFHLDQNAEFPEYVTASDARNYVGFQILQAILFATIAYIIAIAITKNR
;
A
#
# COMPACT_ATOMS: atom_id res chain seq x y z
N MET A 1 -19.82 -11.78 -32.24
CA MET A 1 -20.18 -11.32 -30.90
C MET A 1 -19.01 -11.42 -29.88
N GLN A 2 -18.39 -12.59 -29.69
CA GLN A 2 -17.24 -12.77 -28.79
C GLN A 2 -16.05 -11.83 -29.08
N LYS A 3 -15.60 -11.67 -30.34
CA LYS A 3 -14.53 -10.72 -30.73
C LYS A 3 -14.87 -9.26 -30.44
N ILE A 4 -16.13 -8.85 -30.51
CA ILE A 4 -16.56 -7.48 -30.23
C ILE A 4 -16.46 -7.23 -28.72
N ILE A 5 -16.93 -8.15 -27.89
CA ILE A 5 -16.85 -8.08 -26.42
C ILE A 5 -15.38 -8.06 -25.97
N GLU A 6 -14.54 -8.92 -26.57
CA GLU A 6 -13.12 -8.95 -26.28
C GLU A 6 -12.40 -7.64 -26.63
N ASN A 7 -12.76 -7.04 -27.76
CA ASN A 7 -12.23 -5.73 -28.17
C ASN A 7 -12.71 -4.58 -27.28
N GLU A 8 -13.95 -4.62 -26.79
CA GLU A 8 -14.44 -3.63 -25.83
C GLU A 8 -13.73 -3.74 -24.47
N GLU A 9 -13.52 -4.96 -23.98
CA GLU A 9 -12.74 -5.17 -22.75
C GLU A 9 -11.29 -4.68 -22.88
N LYS A 10 -10.61 -5.00 -24.00
CA LYS A 10 -9.26 -4.49 -24.29
C LYS A 10 -9.21 -2.96 -24.29
N ARG A 11 -10.19 -2.29 -24.91
CA ARG A 11 -10.30 -0.82 -24.90
C ARG A 11 -10.47 -0.27 -23.49
N VAL A 12 -11.26 -0.93 -22.63
CA VAL A 12 -11.47 -0.54 -21.24
C VAL A 12 -10.15 -0.62 -20.44
N PHE A 13 -9.37 -1.68 -20.61
CA PHE A 13 -8.07 -1.84 -19.94
C PHE A 13 -7.04 -0.80 -20.42
N VAL A 14 -6.92 -0.59 -21.73
CA VAL A 14 -6.03 0.43 -22.29
C VAL A 14 -6.41 1.83 -21.77
N LYS A 15 -7.69 2.18 -21.79
CA LYS A 15 -8.19 3.45 -21.26
C LYS A 15 -7.86 3.65 -19.77
N ALA A 16 -8.03 2.60 -18.96
CA ALA A 16 -7.65 2.65 -17.54
C ALA A 16 -6.14 2.85 -17.38
N GLY A 17 -5.34 2.10 -18.13
CA GLY A 17 -3.88 2.22 -18.10
C GLY A 17 -3.41 3.64 -18.44
N ILE A 18 -3.99 4.26 -19.47
CA ILE A 18 -3.67 5.64 -19.86
C ILE A 18 -4.05 6.63 -18.76
N ILE A 19 -5.27 6.54 -18.21
CA ILE A 19 -5.71 7.46 -17.16
C ILE A 19 -4.81 7.35 -15.93
N LEU A 20 -4.48 6.12 -15.50
CA LEU A 20 -3.60 5.90 -14.36
C LEU A 20 -2.18 6.41 -14.62
N ALA A 21 -1.65 6.24 -15.85
CA ALA A 21 -0.35 6.80 -16.23
C ALA A 21 -0.35 8.33 -16.19
N LEU A 22 -1.40 8.98 -16.69
CA LEU A 22 -1.53 10.45 -16.61
C LEU A 22 -1.59 10.94 -15.16
N VAL A 23 -2.24 10.20 -14.27
CA VAL A 23 -2.27 10.52 -12.83
C VAL A 23 -0.88 10.37 -12.22
N VAL A 24 -0.11 9.32 -12.57
CA VAL A 24 1.29 9.17 -12.13
C VAL A 24 2.13 10.35 -12.61
N ILE A 25 2.09 10.69 -13.91
CA ILE A 25 2.84 11.84 -14.47
C ILE A 25 2.49 13.13 -13.74
N ALA A 26 1.21 13.36 -13.44
CA ALA A 26 0.78 14.55 -12.71
C ALA A 26 1.26 14.56 -11.25
N ALA A 27 1.16 13.42 -10.55
CA ALA A 27 1.57 13.30 -9.15
C ALA A 27 3.09 13.42 -8.98
N PHE A 28 3.87 12.91 -9.94
CA PHE A 28 5.33 12.92 -9.93
C PHE A 28 5.92 13.99 -10.87
N SER A 29 5.14 15.03 -11.19
CA SER A 29 5.54 16.12 -12.08
C SER A 29 6.86 16.79 -11.73
N PRO A 30 7.30 16.96 -10.46
CA PRO A 30 8.61 17.51 -10.16
C PRO A 30 9.77 16.67 -10.69
N VAL A 31 9.66 15.34 -10.63
CA VAL A 31 10.68 14.43 -11.18
C VAL A 31 10.62 14.39 -12.71
N VAL A 32 9.39 14.41 -13.27
CA VAL A 32 9.20 14.32 -14.72
C VAL A 32 9.60 15.61 -15.45
N PHE A 33 9.36 16.80 -14.86
CA PHE A 33 9.47 18.09 -15.56
C PHE A 33 10.43 19.09 -14.92
N LEU A 34 10.85 18.91 -13.66
CA LEU A 34 11.68 19.86 -12.92
C LEU A 34 13.06 19.31 -12.57
N ASP A 35 13.51 18.28 -13.24
CA ASP A 35 14.82 17.64 -13.06
C ASP A 35 15.12 17.23 -11.61
N GLN A 36 14.10 16.78 -10.88
CA GLN A 36 14.22 16.21 -9.54
C GLN A 36 14.34 14.68 -9.60
N THR A 37 14.78 14.06 -8.52
CA THR A 37 14.91 12.61 -8.41
C THR A 37 14.48 12.13 -7.02
N TYR A 38 14.00 10.88 -6.92
CA TYR A 38 13.75 10.19 -5.66
C TYR A 38 15.01 9.59 -5.04
N TYR A 39 16.11 9.49 -5.80
CA TYR A 39 17.39 9.04 -5.28
C TYR A 39 18.10 10.19 -4.58
N ARG A 40 18.27 10.08 -3.26
CA ARG A 40 18.88 11.13 -2.45
C ARG A 40 20.38 11.23 -2.69
N ASN A 41 20.87 12.45 -2.68
CA ASN A 41 22.26 12.77 -2.41
C ASN A 41 22.49 12.64 -0.89
N THR A 42 22.75 11.44 -0.39
CA THR A 42 23.40 11.25 0.90
C THR A 42 24.87 11.64 0.80
N PRO A 43 25.67 11.60 1.88
CA PRO A 43 27.12 11.95 1.84
C PRO A 43 27.95 11.15 0.80
N ILE A 44 27.34 10.24 0.05
CA ILE A 44 27.94 9.67 -1.16
C ILE A 44 27.90 10.74 -2.23
N PRO A 45 29.05 11.14 -2.79
CA PRO A 45 29.09 12.15 -3.84
C PRO A 45 28.14 11.82 -4.98
N PRO A 46 27.40 12.80 -5.52
CA PRO A 46 26.42 12.60 -6.61
C PRO A 46 27.00 11.82 -7.79
N GLU A 47 28.27 12.02 -8.05
CA GLU A 47 29.04 11.36 -9.12
C GLU A 47 29.00 9.83 -9.02
N PHE A 48 29.00 9.28 -7.79
CA PHE A 48 28.88 7.84 -7.58
C PHE A 48 27.49 7.29 -7.88
N LEU A 49 26.47 8.12 -7.82
CA LEU A 49 25.07 7.75 -8.11
C LEU A 49 24.65 8.11 -9.53
N GLY A 50 25.51 8.79 -10.30
CA GLY A 50 25.21 9.24 -11.65
C GLY A 50 24.15 10.34 -11.76
N HIS A 51 23.92 11.09 -10.66
CA HIS A 51 22.92 12.15 -10.56
C HIS A 51 23.56 13.55 -10.45
N GLU A 52 24.60 13.80 -11.19
CA GLU A 52 25.46 15.01 -11.07
C GLU A 52 24.73 16.34 -11.06
N ASN A 53 23.50 16.41 -11.59
CA ASN A 53 22.78 17.68 -11.78
C ASN A 53 21.31 17.63 -11.32
N LYS A 54 20.87 16.60 -10.59
CA LYS A 54 19.48 16.50 -10.14
C LYS A 54 19.32 16.88 -8.66
N THR A 55 18.30 17.68 -8.36
CA THR A 55 17.89 17.94 -6.98
C THR A 55 16.95 16.83 -6.48
N THR A 56 17.13 16.42 -5.23
CA THR A 56 16.24 15.42 -4.62
C THR A 56 14.85 15.99 -4.31
N VAL A 57 13.83 15.18 -4.44
CA VAL A 57 12.48 15.52 -4.00
C VAL A 57 12.46 15.56 -2.47
N PHE A 58 12.03 16.69 -1.92
CA PHE A 58 11.89 16.85 -0.47
C PHE A 58 10.85 15.88 0.12
N GLY A 59 11.14 15.31 1.26
CA GLY A 59 10.16 14.61 2.09
C GLY A 59 10.16 13.10 1.99
N ILE A 60 11.13 12.48 1.30
CA ILE A 60 11.27 11.02 1.26
C ILE A 60 12.44 10.60 2.14
N THR A 61 12.13 9.73 3.12
CA THR A 61 13.17 9.09 3.94
C THR A 61 13.74 7.92 3.18
N ALA A 62 14.93 8.07 2.67
CA ALA A 62 15.59 7.02 1.91
C ALA A 62 16.94 6.62 2.49
N ASP A 63 17.22 6.98 3.73
CA ASP A 63 18.55 6.83 4.32
C ASP A 63 19.12 5.41 4.21
N TYR A 64 18.30 4.38 4.44
CA TYR A 64 18.74 2.99 4.29
C TYR A 64 18.85 2.57 2.82
N SER A 65 17.92 2.98 1.98
CA SER A 65 17.94 2.64 0.55
C SER A 65 19.16 3.22 -0.15
N ASP A 66 19.54 4.46 0.19
CA ASP A 66 20.64 5.16 -0.45
C ASP A 66 22.01 4.60 -0.03
N ILE A 67 22.16 4.18 1.23
CA ILE A 67 23.43 3.66 1.78
C ILE A 67 23.54 2.15 1.57
N GLY A 68 22.45 1.43 1.76
CA GLY A 68 22.44 -0.04 1.74
C GLY A 68 21.99 -0.62 0.40
N THR A 69 20.79 -0.29 -0.07
CA THR A 69 20.17 -1.00 -1.20
C THR A 69 20.81 -0.63 -2.54
N TRP A 70 20.90 0.66 -2.87
CA TRP A 70 21.32 1.12 -4.20
C TRP A 70 22.77 0.76 -4.57
N PRO A 71 23.77 0.94 -3.71
CA PRO A 71 25.13 0.54 -4.03
C PRO A 71 25.25 -0.95 -4.32
N ASN A 72 24.49 -1.78 -3.60
CA ASN A 72 24.50 -3.23 -3.77
C ASN A 72 23.76 -3.67 -5.04
N VAL A 73 22.64 -3.02 -5.37
CA VAL A 73 21.93 -3.28 -6.64
C VAL A 73 22.77 -2.84 -7.83
N LYS A 74 23.46 -1.70 -7.74
CA LYS A 74 24.39 -1.25 -8.78
C LYS A 74 25.56 -2.22 -8.95
N LEU A 75 26.18 -2.65 -7.85
CA LEU A 75 27.22 -3.67 -7.90
C LEU A 75 26.72 -4.97 -8.55
N ALA A 76 25.53 -5.44 -8.18
CA ALA A 76 24.94 -6.63 -8.79
C ALA A 76 24.71 -6.47 -10.29
N THR A 77 24.25 -5.28 -10.73
CA THR A 77 24.06 -4.95 -12.13
C THR A 77 25.40 -4.98 -12.88
N ASP A 78 26.45 -4.38 -12.33
CA ASP A 78 27.77 -4.35 -12.95
C ASP A 78 28.38 -5.77 -13.05
N LEU A 79 28.20 -6.61 -12.01
CA LEU A 79 28.61 -8.00 -12.05
C LEU A 79 27.89 -8.77 -13.15
N ILE A 80 26.58 -8.62 -13.28
CA ILE A 80 25.78 -9.25 -14.34
C ILE A 80 26.27 -8.80 -15.73
N LEU A 81 26.50 -7.50 -15.93
CA LEU A 81 27.01 -6.97 -17.18
C LEU A 81 28.42 -7.47 -17.53
N SER A 82 29.24 -7.79 -16.52
CA SER A 82 30.54 -8.42 -16.71
C SER A 82 30.48 -9.93 -16.91
N GLY A 83 29.28 -10.54 -16.91
CA GLY A 83 29.07 -11.98 -17.03
C GLY A 83 29.31 -12.75 -15.74
N THR A 84 29.37 -12.07 -14.59
CA THR A 84 29.57 -12.67 -13.27
C THR A 84 28.24 -12.75 -12.49
N THR A 85 27.98 -13.89 -11.86
CA THR A 85 26.77 -14.04 -11.02
C THR A 85 26.92 -13.19 -9.75
N PRO A 86 25.95 -12.36 -9.35
CA PRO A 86 26.08 -11.41 -8.24
C PRO A 86 25.84 -12.08 -6.87
N LEU A 87 26.63 -13.08 -6.52
CA LEU A 87 26.45 -13.84 -5.27
C LEU A 87 27.10 -13.20 -4.06
N TRP A 88 28.20 -12.47 -4.25
CA TRP A 88 29.06 -11.97 -3.20
C TRP A 88 29.44 -10.51 -3.41
N ASN A 89 29.42 -9.72 -2.33
CA ASN A 89 29.93 -8.36 -2.30
C ASN A 89 31.29 -8.34 -1.58
N PRO A 90 32.41 -8.14 -2.27
CA PRO A 90 33.73 -8.08 -1.66
C PRO A 90 34.02 -6.72 -1.00
N ASN A 91 33.17 -5.70 -1.17
CA ASN A 91 33.44 -4.32 -0.77
C ASN A 91 32.92 -4.01 0.65
N VAL A 92 32.28 -4.95 1.33
CA VAL A 92 31.72 -4.76 2.68
C VAL A 92 32.47 -5.63 3.67
N GLY A 93 33.20 -5.02 4.61
CA GLY A 93 33.98 -5.72 5.61
C GLY A 93 34.95 -6.72 4.98
N VAL A 94 34.84 -8.00 5.36
CA VAL A 94 35.59 -9.15 4.78
C VAL A 94 34.84 -9.79 3.58
N GLY A 95 33.81 -9.15 3.09
CA GLY A 95 32.86 -9.64 2.10
C GLY A 95 31.56 -10.12 2.74
N ALA A 96 30.45 -10.02 1.98
CA ALA A 96 29.12 -10.42 2.42
C ALA A 96 28.31 -11.04 1.28
N PRO A 97 27.35 -11.97 1.58
CA PRO A 97 26.38 -12.44 0.59
C PRO A 97 25.60 -11.27 -0.03
N LEU A 98 25.59 -11.19 -1.37
CA LEU A 98 24.90 -10.13 -2.09
C LEU A 98 23.51 -10.58 -2.53
N ALA A 99 23.42 -11.74 -3.16
CA ALA A 99 22.16 -12.25 -3.71
C ALA A 99 21.18 -12.75 -2.65
N ALA A 100 21.66 -13.18 -1.49
CA ALA A 100 20.85 -13.70 -0.40
C ALA A 100 20.36 -12.59 0.55
N GLU A 101 20.94 -11.39 0.50
CA GLU A 101 20.50 -10.27 1.33
C GLU A 101 19.14 -9.74 0.83
N THR A 102 18.12 -9.91 1.68
CA THR A 102 16.73 -9.71 1.28
C THR A 102 16.39 -8.25 0.96
N ASN A 103 17.03 -7.30 1.64
CA ASN A 103 16.80 -5.88 1.43
C ASN A 103 17.31 -5.35 0.08
N PHE A 104 18.20 -6.10 -0.58
CA PHE A 104 18.72 -5.71 -1.89
C PHE A 104 17.85 -6.19 -3.05
N HIS A 105 16.95 -7.16 -2.81
CA HIS A 105 16.02 -7.71 -3.80
C HIS A 105 16.62 -7.89 -5.20
N ILE A 106 17.87 -8.39 -5.28
CA ILE A 106 18.70 -8.43 -6.50
C ILE A 106 18.00 -9.07 -7.69
N PHE A 107 17.23 -10.15 -7.45
CA PHE A 107 16.49 -10.87 -8.49
C PHE A 107 15.10 -10.30 -8.79
N SER A 108 14.72 -9.20 -8.16
CA SER A 108 13.45 -8.56 -8.48
C SER A 108 13.48 -7.95 -9.89
N PRO A 109 12.45 -8.20 -10.72
CA PRO A 109 12.35 -7.56 -12.05
C PRO A 109 12.33 -6.03 -11.99
N TYR A 110 12.01 -5.45 -10.85
CA TYR A 110 12.09 -4.01 -10.63
C TYR A 110 13.50 -3.46 -10.86
N ASN A 111 14.54 -4.25 -10.51
CA ASN A 111 15.93 -3.86 -10.66
C ASN A 111 16.41 -3.81 -12.13
N LEU A 112 15.61 -4.30 -13.09
CA LEU A 112 15.89 -4.12 -14.51
C LEU A 112 16.05 -2.63 -14.90
N GLY A 113 15.47 -1.72 -14.11
CA GLY A 113 15.67 -0.28 -14.27
C GLY A 113 17.12 0.18 -14.11
N PHE A 114 17.94 -0.54 -13.32
CA PHE A 114 19.36 -0.19 -13.11
C PHE A 114 20.27 -0.56 -14.28
N PHE A 115 19.77 -1.29 -15.27
CA PHE A 115 20.44 -1.48 -16.55
C PHE A 115 20.26 -0.26 -17.48
N LEU A 116 19.37 0.68 -17.13
CA LEU A 116 19.20 1.96 -17.84
C LEU A 116 20.26 2.97 -17.40
N PRO A 117 20.48 4.02 -18.19
CA PRO A 117 21.29 5.16 -17.74
C PRO A 117 20.77 5.76 -16.44
N PRO A 118 21.63 6.24 -15.53
CA PRO A 118 21.23 6.77 -14.22
C PRO A 118 20.14 7.84 -14.27
N SER A 119 20.12 8.67 -15.31
CA SER A 119 19.05 9.67 -15.53
C SER A 119 17.63 9.08 -15.67
N LEU A 120 17.50 7.77 -15.86
CA LEU A 120 16.23 7.07 -16.07
C LEU A 120 15.86 6.14 -14.89
N TRP A 121 16.63 6.14 -13.80
CA TRP A 121 16.40 5.24 -12.66
C TRP A 121 15.09 5.50 -11.90
N ASP A 122 14.52 6.70 -12.02
CA ASP A 122 13.20 6.99 -11.45
C ASP A 122 12.04 6.29 -12.20
N ILE A 123 12.24 5.85 -13.44
CA ILE A 123 11.21 5.21 -14.27
C ILE A 123 10.60 3.95 -13.61
N PRO A 124 11.38 3.02 -13.03
CA PRO A 124 10.83 1.87 -12.31
C PRO A 124 9.87 2.26 -11.19
N ILE A 125 10.14 3.36 -10.48
CA ILE A 125 9.24 3.88 -9.43
C ILE A 125 7.87 4.22 -10.03
N PHE A 126 7.85 4.98 -11.15
CA PHE A 126 6.61 5.37 -11.81
C PHE A 126 5.83 4.16 -12.35
N ILE A 127 6.55 3.20 -12.93
CA ILE A 127 5.97 1.94 -13.40
C ILE A 127 5.38 1.17 -12.22
N GLY A 128 6.08 1.09 -11.08
CA GLY A 128 5.60 0.41 -9.88
C GLY A 128 4.32 1.03 -9.31
N VAL A 129 4.27 2.36 -9.20
CA VAL A 129 3.06 3.08 -8.78
C VAL A 129 1.90 2.84 -9.75
N TRP A 130 2.16 2.91 -11.05
CA TRP A 130 1.18 2.61 -12.08
C TRP A 130 0.67 1.17 -11.98
N ILE A 131 1.56 0.19 -11.79
CA ILE A 131 1.23 -1.23 -11.58
C ILE A 131 0.30 -1.40 -10.38
N ALA A 132 0.58 -0.76 -9.24
CA ALA A 132 -0.26 -0.82 -8.04
C ALA A 132 -1.70 -0.35 -8.35
N GLY A 133 -1.84 0.79 -9.03
CA GLY A 133 -3.13 1.32 -9.46
C GLY A 133 -3.85 0.41 -10.47
N PHE A 134 -3.11 -0.10 -11.45
CA PHE A 134 -3.68 -0.93 -12.51
C PHE A 134 -4.13 -2.31 -11.99
N PHE A 135 -3.35 -2.95 -11.14
CA PHE A 135 -3.75 -4.22 -10.52
C PHE A 135 -4.93 -4.04 -9.55
N THR A 136 -4.99 -2.93 -8.84
CA THR A 136 -6.19 -2.56 -8.05
C THR A 136 -7.41 -2.39 -8.94
N PHE A 137 -7.27 -1.70 -10.07
CA PHE A 137 -8.35 -1.59 -11.07
C PHE A 137 -8.80 -2.99 -11.54
N LEU A 138 -7.89 -3.89 -11.89
CA LEU A 138 -8.22 -5.26 -12.31
C LEU A 138 -8.99 -6.02 -11.21
N PHE A 139 -8.53 -5.94 -9.96
CA PHE A 139 -9.20 -6.55 -8.82
C PHE A 139 -10.63 -6.01 -8.66
N LEU A 140 -10.81 -4.70 -8.68
CA LEU A 140 -12.12 -4.07 -8.55
C LEU A 140 -13.06 -4.38 -9.72
N ARG A 141 -12.51 -4.49 -10.95
CA ARG A 141 -13.26 -4.94 -12.11
C ARG A 141 -13.70 -6.41 -11.98
N SER A 142 -12.87 -7.26 -11.38
CA SER A 142 -13.24 -8.66 -11.09
C SER A 142 -14.41 -8.77 -10.11
N LEU A 143 -14.60 -7.77 -9.26
CA LEU A 143 -15.77 -7.63 -8.38
C LEU A 143 -16.99 -6.97 -9.07
N ASN A 144 -16.99 -6.84 -10.40
CA ASN A 144 -18.06 -6.24 -11.21
C ASN A 144 -18.34 -4.76 -10.91
N LEU A 145 -17.34 -4.00 -10.45
CA LEU A 145 -17.49 -2.55 -10.32
C LEU A 145 -17.40 -1.87 -11.68
N LYS A 146 -18.10 -0.75 -11.85
CA LYS A 146 -18.04 0.08 -13.07
C LYS A 146 -16.66 0.69 -13.26
N PHE A 147 -16.33 1.04 -14.49
CA PHE A 147 -15.04 1.61 -14.89
C PHE A 147 -14.58 2.76 -13.99
N VAL A 148 -15.39 3.80 -13.83
CA VAL A 148 -15.06 4.98 -13.02
C VAL A 148 -14.75 4.59 -11.57
N ALA A 149 -15.57 3.73 -10.97
CA ALA A 149 -15.38 3.29 -9.60
C ALA A 149 -14.06 2.50 -9.42
N ALA A 150 -13.76 1.61 -10.37
CA ALA A 150 -12.53 0.82 -10.33
C ALA A 150 -11.28 1.68 -10.55
N VAL A 151 -11.32 2.66 -11.47
CA VAL A 151 -10.23 3.62 -11.67
C VAL A 151 -10.02 4.48 -10.43
N THR A 152 -11.10 5.01 -9.82
CA THR A 152 -11.00 5.80 -8.58
C THR A 152 -10.37 5.00 -7.44
N GLY A 153 -10.77 3.74 -7.23
CA GLY A 153 -10.13 2.87 -6.25
C GLY A 153 -8.66 2.63 -6.54
N GLY A 154 -8.29 2.44 -7.82
CA GLY A 154 -6.90 2.33 -8.25
C GLY A 154 -6.08 3.58 -7.92
N ILE A 155 -6.62 4.78 -8.20
CA ILE A 155 -6.00 6.06 -7.86
C ILE A 155 -5.83 6.22 -6.35
N CYS A 156 -6.87 5.91 -5.56
CA CYS A 156 -6.80 6.00 -4.10
C CYS A 156 -5.71 5.09 -3.52
N PHE A 157 -5.52 3.88 -4.07
CA PHE A 157 -4.49 2.98 -3.59
C PHE A 157 -3.09 3.38 -4.03
N MET A 158 -2.88 3.66 -5.32
CA MET A 158 -1.54 3.96 -5.85
C MET A 158 -0.93 5.26 -5.31
N LEU A 159 -1.78 6.20 -4.84
CA LEU A 159 -1.34 7.45 -4.20
C LEU A 159 -1.44 7.41 -2.67
N SER A 160 -1.71 6.25 -2.08
CA SER A 160 -1.77 6.09 -0.63
C SER A 160 -0.38 6.04 0.00
N GLY A 161 -0.33 6.25 1.33
CA GLY A 161 0.90 6.18 2.10
C GLY A 161 1.60 4.81 2.02
N GLY A 162 0.84 3.71 1.89
CA GLY A 162 1.42 2.38 1.72
C GLY A 162 2.26 2.22 0.45
N ILE A 163 2.01 3.06 -0.56
CA ILE A 163 2.79 3.11 -1.81
C ILE A 163 3.81 4.25 -1.76
N THR A 164 3.36 5.48 -1.48
CA THR A 164 4.18 6.68 -1.67
C THR A 164 5.26 6.88 -0.62
N TRP A 165 5.13 6.26 0.55
CA TRP A 165 6.13 6.35 1.61
C TRP A 165 7.40 5.52 1.33
N PHE A 166 7.23 4.36 0.69
CA PHE A 166 8.30 3.38 0.51
C PHE A 166 8.78 3.26 -0.95
N LEU A 167 8.67 4.28 -1.76
CA LEU A 167 8.93 4.24 -3.21
C LEU A 167 10.30 3.64 -3.57
N THR A 168 11.30 3.86 -2.74
CA THR A 168 12.67 3.37 -2.95
C THR A 168 13.03 2.16 -2.06
N ASN A 169 12.04 1.60 -1.35
CA ASN A 169 12.27 0.53 -0.38
C ASN A 169 11.63 -0.80 -0.85
N PRO A 170 12.18 -1.96 -0.52
CA PRO A 170 11.64 -3.28 -0.91
C PRO A 170 10.17 -3.51 -0.54
N ASN A 171 9.69 -2.92 0.55
CA ASN A 171 8.26 -3.01 0.94
C ASN A 171 7.33 -2.56 -0.17
N PHE A 172 7.69 -1.51 -0.90
CA PHE A 172 6.91 -1.00 -2.03
C PHE A 172 6.61 -2.09 -3.06
N LEU A 173 7.60 -2.96 -3.34
CA LEU A 173 7.47 -4.03 -4.32
C LEU A 173 6.41 -5.06 -3.90
N VAL A 174 6.35 -5.39 -2.61
CA VAL A 174 5.32 -6.30 -2.07
C VAL A 174 3.93 -5.63 -2.16
N VAL A 175 3.86 -4.36 -1.74
CA VAL A 175 2.58 -3.61 -1.71
C VAL A 175 1.99 -3.47 -3.10
N MET A 176 2.80 -3.15 -4.12
CA MET A 176 2.32 -2.98 -5.49
C MET A 176 1.78 -4.27 -6.13
N ILE A 177 2.30 -5.45 -5.72
CA ILE A 177 1.88 -6.76 -6.24
C ILE A 177 0.63 -7.31 -5.51
N THR A 178 0.38 -6.88 -4.28
CA THR A 178 -0.75 -7.35 -3.47
C THR A 178 -2.09 -7.37 -4.21
N PRO A 179 -2.50 -6.33 -4.95
CA PRO A 179 -3.77 -6.37 -5.71
C PRO A 179 -3.80 -7.44 -6.81
N LEU A 180 -2.65 -7.80 -7.41
CA LEU A 180 -2.56 -8.87 -8.40
C LEU A 180 -2.80 -10.24 -7.76
N VAL A 181 -2.25 -10.48 -6.56
CA VAL A 181 -2.51 -11.71 -5.81
C VAL A 181 -4.01 -11.84 -5.51
N LEU A 182 -4.64 -10.77 -5.03
CA LEU A 182 -6.08 -10.74 -4.75
C LEU A 182 -6.93 -10.91 -6.02
N TYR A 183 -6.54 -10.29 -7.13
CA TYR A 183 -7.19 -10.46 -8.43
C TYR A 183 -7.13 -11.92 -8.91
N SER A 184 -5.97 -12.53 -8.83
CA SER A 184 -5.75 -13.93 -9.25
C SER A 184 -6.58 -14.88 -8.40
N LEU A 185 -6.58 -14.67 -7.09
CA LEU A 185 -7.39 -15.42 -6.14
C LEU A 185 -8.89 -15.28 -6.43
N GLU A 186 -9.36 -14.04 -6.68
CA GLU A 186 -10.76 -13.79 -7.00
C GLU A 186 -11.17 -14.50 -8.31
N LYS A 187 -10.30 -14.49 -9.32
CA LYS A 187 -10.52 -15.21 -10.58
C LYS A 187 -10.57 -16.73 -10.40
N ILE A 188 -9.69 -17.31 -9.59
CA ILE A 188 -9.76 -18.73 -9.23
C ILE A 188 -11.11 -19.05 -8.56
N ILE A 189 -11.55 -18.22 -7.60
CA ILE A 189 -12.82 -18.43 -6.90
C ILE A 189 -14.02 -18.31 -7.85
N GLN A 190 -13.98 -17.40 -8.83
CA GLN A 190 -15.08 -17.16 -9.75
C GLN A 190 -15.16 -18.19 -10.88
N SER A 191 -14.06 -18.40 -11.60
CA SER A 191 -14.03 -19.15 -12.86
C SER A 191 -13.50 -20.58 -12.72
N ARG A 192 -12.64 -20.83 -11.73
CA ARG A 192 -11.89 -22.10 -11.61
C ARG A 192 -11.09 -22.42 -12.86
N ASP A 193 -10.64 -21.39 -13.57
CA ASP A 193 -9.83 -21.53 -14.77
C ASP A 193 -8.35 -21.76 -14.38
N PRO A 194 -7.73 -22.90 -14.79
CA PRO A 194 -6.36 -23.26 -14.41
C PRO A 194 -5.29 -22.23 -14.79
N LYS A 195 -5.54 -21.36 -15.77
CA LYS A 195 -4.59 -20.30 -16.14
C LYS A 195 -4.29 -19.34 -14.98
N PHE A 196 -5.24 -19.16 -14.06
CA PHE A 196 -5.03 -18.31 -12.89
C PHE A 196 -4.16 -18.96 -11.81
N ILE A 197 -3.88 -20.26 -11.89
CA ILE A 197 -2.84 -20.93 -11.10
C ILE A 197 -1.47 -20.36 -11.49
N ALA A 198 -1.19 -20.23 -12.77
CA ALA A 198 0.06 -19.61 -13.23
C ALA A 198 0.17 -18.15 -12.82
N VAL A 199 -0.93 -17.37 -12.94
CA VAL A 199 -0.93 -15.95 -12.55
C VAL A 199 -0.65 -15.78 -11.06
N ILE A 200 -1.29 -16.60 -10.19
CA ILE A 200 -1.06 -16.50 -8.75
C ILE A 200 0.33 -17.01 -8.35
N SER A 201 0.87 -18.03 -9.03
CA SER A 201 2.24 -18.52 -8.82
C SER A 201 3.28 -17.45 -9.17
N ILE A 202 3.11 -16.76 -10.30
CA ILE A 202 3.97 -15.64 -10.69
C ILE A 202 3.82 -14.48 -9.71
N SER A 203 2.61 -14.18 -9.23
CA SER A 203 2.39 -13.14 -8.25
C SER A 203 3.12 -13.44 -6.93
N PHE A 204 3.11 -14.69 -6.47
CA PHE A 204 3.88 -15.10 -5.28
C PHE A 204 5.38 -15.08 -5.53
N LEU A 205 5.87 -15.53 -6.70
CA LEU A 205 7.26 -15.37 -7.09
C LEU A 205 7.70 -13.91 -6.99
N LEU A 206 6.96 -12.98 -7.62
CA LEU A 206 7.28 -11.54 -7.58
C LEU A 206 7.25 -10.98 -6.16
N THR A 207 6.32 -11.43 -5.32
CA THR A 207 6.24 -11.08 -3.92
C THR A 207 7.49 -11.52 -3.15
N ILE A 208 7.94 -12.77 -3.35
CA ILE A 208 9.11 -13.32 -2.66
C ILE A 208 10.39 -12.64 -3.13
N LEU A 209 10.54 -12.41 -4.44
CA LEU A 209 11.69 -11.70 -5.00
C LEU A 209 11.75 -10.21 -4.60
N ALA A 210 10.67 -9.64 -4.08
CA ALA A 210 10.67 -8.31 -3.48
C ALA A 210 11.51 -8.22 -2.19
N GLY A 211 11.76 -9.35 -1.53
CA GLY A 211 12.75 -9.51 -0.47
C GLY A 211 12.29 -9.11 0.93
N HIS A 212 11.33 -8.23 1.12
CA HIS A 212 10.95 -7.74 2.45
C HIS A 212 10.05 -8.72 3.21
N ILE A 213 10.66 -9.57 4.03
CA ILE A 213 10.02 -10.74 4.67
C ILE A 213 8.79 -10.35 5.50
N GLU A 214 8.89 -9.32 6.35
CA GLU A 214 7.77 -8.91 7.21
C GLU A 214 6.55 -8.47 6.40
N THR A 215 6.75 -7.69 5.35
CA THR A 215 5.65 -7.25 4.48
C THR A 215 5.06 -8.43 3.69
N ILE A 216 5.89 -9.42 3.32
CA ILE A 216 5.45 -10.66 2.66
C ILE A 216 4.54 -11.46 3.61
N VAL A 217 4.92 -11.62 4.88
CA VAL A 217 4.10 -12.32 5.89
C VAL A 217 2.77 -11.59 6.10
N LEU A 218 2.79 -10.26 6.21
CA LEU A 218 1.55 -9.46 6.32
C LEU A 218 0.66 -9.58 5.08
N GLN A 219 1.26 -9.61 3.88
CA GLN A 219 0.50 -9.85 2.65
C GLN A 219 -0.15 -11.24 2.66
N PHE A 220 0.58 -12.29 3.05
CA PHE A 220 0.03 -13.64 3.11
C PHE A 220 -1.10 -13.75 4.14
N LEU A 221 -0.94 -13.12 5.30
CA LEU A 221 -1.99 -13.00 6.31
C LEU A 221 -3.24 -12.33 5.72
N PHE A 222 -3.08 -11.20 5.06
CA PHE A 222 -4.17 -10.45 4.45
C PHE A 222 -4.89 -11.25 3.35
N VAL A 223 -4.14 -11.87 2.45
CA VAL A 223 -4.67 -12.73 1.37
C VAL A 223 -5.40 -13.93 1.97
N GLY A 224 -4.86 -14.55 3.02
CA GLY A 224 -5.49 -15.65 3.74
C GLY A 224 -6.83 -15.25 4.38
N ILE A 225 -6.88 -14.11 5.07
CA ILE A 225 -8.11 -13.56 5.65
C ILE A 225 -9.15 -13.28 4.55
N TYR A 226 -8.73 -12.69 3.42
CA TYR A 226 -9.62 -12.47 2.28
C TYR A 226 -10.13 -13.78 1.67
N PHE A 227 -9.28 -14.79 1.53
CA PHE A 227 -9.66 -16.10 1.03
C PHE A 227 -10.76 -16.75 1.90
N VAL A 228 -10.56 -16.77 3.22
CA VAL A 228 -11.55 -17.30 4.18
C VAL A 228 -12.87 -16.54 4.05
N TYR A 229 -12.82 -15.21 4.01
CA TYR A 229 -14.00 -14.36 3.80
C TYR A 229 -14.75 -14.73 2.51
N ARG A 230 -14.05 -14.89 1.40
CA ARG A 230 -14.67 -15.15 0.09
C ARG A 230 -15.30 -16.53 -0.03
N ILE A 231 -14.65 -17.57 0.52
CA ILE A 231 -15.23 -18.93 0.56
C ILE A 231 -16.46 -18.97 1.45
N THR A 232 -16.43 -18.24 2.54
CA THR A 232 -17.52 -18.15 3.51
C THR A 232 -18.76 -17.49 2.92
N ILE A 233 -18.61 -16.35 2.25
CA ILE A 233 -19.74 -15.63 1.63
C ILE A 233 -20.34 -16.38 0.45
N LYS A 234 -19.53 -17.07 -0.34
CA LYS A 234 -19.99 -17.84 -1.50
C LYS A 234 -20.79 -19.09 -1.12
N GLY A 235 -20.61 -19.62 0.10
CA GLY A 235 -21.26 -20.82 0.57
C GLY A 235 -22.34 -20.59 1.63
N ASN A 236 -23.43 -21.38 1.60
CA ASN A 236 -24.25 -21.55 2.79
C ASN A 236 -23.43 -22.33 3.83
N PHE A 237 -23.16 -21.75 4.99
CA PHE A 237 -22.42 -22.39 6.09
C PHE A 237 -22.94 -23.76 6.51
N LYS A 238 -24.20 -24.05 6.20
CA LYS A 238 -24.88 -25.33 6.56
C LYS A 238 -24.59 -26.49 5.62
N LYS A 239 -23.92 -26.31 4.47
CA LYS A 239 -23.57 -27.41 3.56
C LYS A 239 -22.10 -27.79 3.73
N ARG A 240 -21.82 -29.11 3.88
CA ARG A 240 -20.50 -29.76 3.80
C ARG A 240 -19.62 -29.11 2.70
N ILE A 241 -18.30 -29.20 2.85
CA ILE A 241 -17.34 -28.78 1.84
C ILE A 241 -17.73 -29.42 0.50
N ASP A 242 -18.17 -28.62 -0.44
CA ASP A 242 -18.60 -28.99 -1.79
C ASP A 242 -17.36 -29.26 -2.65
N LYS A 243 -17.46 -30.19 -3.62
CA LYS A 243 -16.38 -30.47 -4.60
C LYS A 243 -15.81 -29.21 -5.24
N GLN A 244 -16.65 -28.19 -5.48
CA GLN A 244 -16.22 -26.91 -6.05
C GLN A 244 -15.28 -26.14 -5.12
N LYS A 245 -15.52 -26.15 -3.82
CA LYS A 245 -14.63 -25.52 -2.83
C LYS A 245 -13.29 -26.26 -2.74
N LEU A 246 -13.32 -27.60 -2.81
CA LEU A 246 -12.09 -28.40 -2.83
C LEU A 246 -11.22 -28.06 -4.03
N VAL A 247 -11.81 -27.91 -5.23
CA VAL A 247 -11.06 -27.48 -6.44
C VAL A 247 -10.46 -26.10 -6.26
N ILE A 248 -11.19 -25.15 -5.69
CA ILE A 248 -10.66 -23.79 -5.41
C ILE A 248 -9.49 -23.86 -4.43
N ILE A 249 -9.63 -24.59 -3.33
CA ILE A 249 -8.57 -24.79 -2.33
C ILE A 249 -7.35 -25.45 -3.00
N PHE A 250 -7.56 -26.49 -3.76
CA PHE A 250 -6.50 -27.19 -4.48
C PHE A 250 -5.75 -26.24 -5.44
N PHE A 251 -6.46 -25.45 -6.24
CA PHE A 251 -5.83 -24.48 -7.17
C PHE A 251 -5.03 -23.40 -6.40
N CYS A 252 -5.53 -22.94 -5.27
CA CYS A 252 -4.80 -21.97 -4.44
C CYS A 252 -3.53 -22.61 -3.83
N ILE A 253 -3.61 -23.86 -3.36
CA ILE A 253 -2.43 -24.59 -2.84
C ILE A 253 -1.40 -24.81 -3.96
N VAL A 254 -1.82 -25.30 -5.13
CA VAL A 254 -0.92 -25.51 -6.28
C VAL A 254 -0.29 -24.19 -6.72
N GLY A 255 -1.05 -23.10 -6.74
CA GLY A 255 -0.54 -21.77 -7.05
C GLY A 255 0.48 -21.27 -6.04
N PHE A 256 0.22 -21.45 -4.76
CA PHE A 256 1.15 -21.08 -3.67
C PHE A 256 2.44 -21.91 -3.73
N VAL A 257 2.31 -23.24 -3.80
CA VAL A 257 3.47 -24.15 -3.92
C VAL A 257 4.24 -23.88 -5.21
N GLY A 258 3.54 -23.60 -6.31
CA GLY A 258 4.17 -23.20 -7.57
C GLY A 258 4.99 -21.91 -7.43
N GLY A 259 4.47 -20.91 -6.73
CA GLY A 259 5.20 -19.68 -6.43
C GLY A 259 6.44 -19.91 -5.57
N LEU A 260 6.33 -20.72 -4.49
CA LEU A 260 7.47 -21.14 -3.68
C LEU A 260 8.52 -21.91 -4.49
N GLY A 261 8.07 -22.86 -5.31
CA GLY A 261 8.96 -23.65 -6.18
C GLY A 261 9.72 -22.79 -7.18
N LEU A 262 9.04 -21.82 -7.81
CA LEU A 262 9.68 -20.87 -8.72
C LEU A 262 10.69 -19.96 -8.03
N SER A 263 10.49 -19.66 -6.73
CA SER A 263 11.39 -18.81 -5.93
C SER A 263 12.45 -19.60 -5.16
N ALA A 264 12.52 -20.93 -5.31
CA ALA A 264 13.42 -21.78 -4.53
C ALA A 264 14.89 -21.37 -4.64
N PHE A 265 15.33 -20.94 -5.84
CA PHE A 265 16.69 -20.47 -6.07
C PHE A 265 17.08 -19.24 -5.24
N TYR A 266 16.10 -18.48 -4.76
CA TYR A 266 16.29 -17.34 -3.87
C TYR A 266 16.04 -17.74 -2.40
N ILE A 267 14.98 -18.51 -2.12
CA ILE A 267 14.61 -18.91 -0.76
C ILE A 267 15.72 -19.72 -0.07
N PHE A 268 16.37 -20.65 -0.78
CA PHE A 268 17.42 -21.49 -0.17
C PHE A 268 18.64 -20.68 0.28
N PRO A 269 19.25 -19.83 -0.57
CA PRO A 269 20.36 -18.97 -0.10
C PRO A 269 19.96 -18.00 1.02
N VAL A 270 18.73 -17.46 0.99
CA VAL A 270 18.21 -16.61 2.08
C VAL A 270 18.10 -17.40 3.38
N GLY A 271 17.57 -18.63 3.33
CA GLY A 271 17.49 -19.51 4.51
C GLY A 271 18.86 -19.81 5.09
N GLU A 272 19.84 -20.17 4.24
CA GLU A 272 21.23 -20.41 4.66
C GLU A 272 21.85 -19.14 5.30
N LEU A 273 21.61 -17.97 4.74
CA LEU A 273 22.05 -16.71 5.32
C LEU A 273 21.43 -16.48 6.69
N MET A 274 20.12 -16.72 6.84
CA MET A 274 19.42 -16.55 8.11
C MET A 274 19.92 -17.49 9.18
N ASP A 275 20.19 -18.75 8.86
CA ASP A 275 20.71 -19.75 9.79
C ASP A 275 22.12 -19.41 10.31
N ASN A 276 22.90 -18.67 9.52
CA ASN A 276 24.27 -18.26 9.86
C ASN A 276 24.39 -16.80 10.37
N ASN A 277 23.28 -16.09 10.46
CA ASN A 277 23.26 -14.69 10.86
C ASN A 277 22.77 -14.54 12.31
N ILE A 278 23.42 -13.65 13.09
CA ILE A 278 23.07 -13.34 14.48
C ILE A 278 22.00 -12.20 14.53
N LEU A 279 21.22 -11.99 13.49
CA LEU A 279 20.15 -11.01 13.50
C LEU A 279 18.98 -11.54 14.34
N GLU A 280 19.01 -11.24 15.62
CA GLU A 280 17.86 -11.43 16.51
C GLU A 280 16.92 -10.22 16.38
N HIS A 281 15.75 -10.42 15.82
CA HIS A 281 14.64 -9.53 16.11
C HIS A 281 14.32 -9.64 17.60
N GLU A 282 14.32 -8.52 18.31
CA GLU A 282 13.97 -8.51 19.73
C GLU A 282 12.58 -9.12 19.92
N GLN A 283 12.47 -10.07 20.84
CA GLN A 283 11.18 -10.65 21.22
C GLN A 283 10.24 -9.52 21.69
N GLY A 284 8.99 -9.55 21.24
CA GLY A 284 8.02 -8.54 21.57
C GLY A 284 7.88 -7.39 20.56
N THR A 285 8.66 -7.40 19.47
CA THR A 285 8.51 -6.44 18.34
C THR A 285 7.07 -6.38 17.85
N GLY A 286 6.39 -7.53 17.83
CA GLY A 286 4.97 -7.62 17.45
C GLY A 286 4.01 -6.86 18.38
N LEU A 287 4.43 -6.44 19.57
CA LEU A 287 3.64 -5.61 20.50
C LEU A 287 3.90 -4.12 20.34
N ALA A 288 4.92 -3.73 19.57
CA ALA A 288 5.23 -2.34 19.30
C ALA A 288 4.01 -1.59 18.77
N HIS A 289 3.81 -0.38 19.25
CA HIS A 289 2.69 0.46 18.86
C HIS A 289 3.05 1.94 18.98
N TYR A 290 2.29 2.77 18.28
CA TYR A 290 2.40 4.21 18.31
C TYR A 290 1.37 4.84 19.23
N SER A 291 1.58 6.10 19.59
CA SER A 291 0.56 6.89 20.27
C SER A 291 -0.71 6.95 19.43
N SER A 292 -1.87 6.90 20.10
CA SER A 292 -3.19 6.95 19.45
C SER A 292 -3.40 8.23 18.61
N ILE A 293 -2.69 9.31 18.92
CA ILE A 293 -2.76 10.56 18.17
C ILE A 293 -2.24 10.40 16.74
N ASN A 294 -1.37 9.42 16.48
CA ASN A 294 -0.83 9.16 15.16
C ASN A 294 -1.89 8.69 14.15
N VAL A 295 -3.07 8.25 14.58
CA VAL A 295 -4.19 7.95 13.68
C VAL A 295 -4.53 9.13 12.78
N VAL A 296 -4.34 10.35 13.24
CA VAL A 296 -4.66 11.56 12.46
C VAL A 296 -3.85 11.62 11.17
N THR A 297 -2.61 11.13 11.17
CA THR A 297 -1.73 11.14 10.00
C THR A 297 -2.22 10.21 8.88
N SER A 298 -3.08 9.23 9.19
CA SER A 298 -3.77 8.42 8.16
C SER A 298 -4.69 9.27 7.28
N PHE A 299 -5.10 10.44 7.75
CA PHE A 299 -6.01 11.33 7.03
C PHE A 299 -5.36 12.65 6.65
N ILE A 300 -4.43 13.15 7.46
CA ILE A 300 -3.70 14.41 7.28
C ILE A 300 -2.21 14.12 7.48
N PRO A 301 -1.46 13.82 6.40
CA PRO A 301 -0.14 13.19 6.51
C PRO A 301 0.91 14.09 7.17
N TYR A 302 0.86 15.39 6.95
CA TYR A 302 1.89 16.33 7.42
C TYR A 302 1.47 17.12 8.66
N ILE A 303 0.50 16.63 9.44
CA ILE A 303 -0.06 17.38 10.58
C ILE A 303 1.00 17.71 11.65
N PHE A 304 2.02 16.87 11.80
CA PHE A 304 3.14 17.07 12.74
C PHE A 304 4.35 17.78 12.13
N GLY A 305 4.20 18.37 10.95
CA GLY A 305 5.29 19.00 10.19
C GLY A 305 5.81 18.14 9.04
N GLN A 306 6.75 18.71 8.30
CA GLN A 306 7.43 17.98 7.21
C GLN A 306 8.57 17.12 7.76
N LEU A 307 8.99 16.11 7.03
CA LEU A 307 9.92 15.04 7.41
C LEU A 307 11.23 15.47 8.12
N HIS A 308 11.69 16.68 7.90
CA HIS A 308 12.91 17.21 8.52
C HIS A 308 12.65 18.38 9.49
N ALA A 309 11.39 18.68 9.77
CA ALA A 309 10.97 19.76 10.65
C ALA A 309 9.85 19.29 11.58
N TYR A 310 10.02 18.09 12.18
CA TYR A 310 9.04 17.60 13.15
C TYR A 310 9.02 18.49 14.37
N TRP A 311 7.84 19.01 14.68
CA TRP A 311 7.63 19.86 15.82
C TRP A 311 7.26 19.08 17.09
N ILE A 312 6.96 17.78 16.93
CA ILE A 312 6.58 16.89 18.02
C ILE A 312 7.50 15.68 18.01
N VAL A 313 8.71 15.87 18.53
CA VAL A 313 9.76 14.83 18.55
C VAL A 313 9.36 13.63 19.41
N SER A 314 8.64 13.86 20.52
CA SER A 314 8.21 12.81 21.44
C SER A 314 7.12 11.90 20.91
N ALA A 315 6.43 12.29 19.84
CA ALA A 315 5.29 11.53 19.32
C ALA A 315 5.71 10.42 18.37
N ALA A 316 7.03 10.13 18.20
CA ALA A 316 7.48 9.17 17.19
C ALA A 316 6.73 9.34 15.85
N GLY A 317 6.47 10.61 15.50
CA GLY A 317 5.47 11.04 14.52
C GLY A 317 5.81 10.72 13.07
N LEU A 318 6.95 10.08 12.84
CA LEU A 318 7.40 9.62 11.52
C LEU A 318 6.43 8.67 10.80
N ILE A 319 5.37 8.23 11.44
CA ILE A 319 4.96 6.86 11.27
C ILE A 319 3.53 6.71 10.79
N GLY A 320 2.73 7.74 10.83
CA GLY A 320 1.35 7.69 10.35
C GLY A 320 1.20 7.65 8.83
N PHE A 321 2.25 7.99 8.11
CA PHE A 321 2.22 8.06 6.64
C PHE A 321 1.97 6.72 5.97
N TRP A 322 2.40 5.61 6.55
CA TRP A 322 2.23 4.29 5.95
C TRP A 322 0.78 3.88 5.79
N GLY A 323 -0.09 4.34 6.69
CA GLY A 323 -1.53 4.15 6.61
C GLY A 323 -2.28 5.30 5.93
N TYR A 324 -1.60 6.29 5.34
CA TYR A 324 -2.26 7.44 4.74
C TYR A 324 -3.25 7.04 3.65
N VAL A 325 -4.48 7.49 3.80
CA VAL A 325 -5.57 7.25 2.85
C VAL A 325 -6.24 8.54 2.39
N GLY A 326 -6.13 9.59 3.18
CA GLY A 326 -6.74 10.91 2.91
C GLY A 326 -8.22 11.02 3.25
N ILE A 327 -8.67 12.25 3.35
CA ILE A 327 -10.04 12.59 3.79
C ILE A 327 -11.10 12.19 2.78
N PHE A 328 -10.79 12.32 1.49
CA PHE A 328 -11.67 11.84 0.41
C PHE A 328 -11.99 10.35 0.58
N ALA A 329 -10.95 9.54 0.84
CA ALA A 329 -11.12 8.11 1.03
C ALA A 329 -11.88 7.79 2.33
N LEU A 330 -11.66 8.55 3.41
CA LEU A 330 -12.43 8.41 4.64
C LEU A 330 -13.94 8.63 4.38
N PHE A 331 -14.30 9.75 3.77
CA PHE A 331 -15.70 10.08 3.48
C PHE A 331 -16.36 9.04 2.57
N PHE A 332 -15.74 8.74 1.41
CA PHE A 332 -16.33 7.81 0.45
C PHE A 332 -16.31 6.36 0.91
N SER A 333 -15.42 5.94 1.82
CA SER A 333 -15.47 4.60 2.40
C SER A 333 -16.69 4.43 3.32
N ILE A 334 -17.04 5.44 4.11
CA ILE A 334 -18.26 5.46 4.92
C ILE A 334 -19.51 5.41 4.02
N VAL A 335 -19.54 6.22 2.95
CA VAL A 335 -20.58 6.17 1.93
C VAL A 335 -20.66 4.77 1.30
N GLY A 336 -19.50 4.15 1.00
CA GLY A 336 -19.39 2.83 0.42
C GLY A 336 -19.99 1.75 1.31
N VAL A 337 -19.66 1.74 2.58
CA VAL A 337 -20.25 0.80 3.55
C VAL A 337 -21.75 1.05 3.71
N TYR A 338 -22.17 2.30 3.88
CA TYR A 338 -23.60 2.63 4.00
C TYR A 338 -24.41 2.16 2.79
N THR A 339 -23.95 2.49 1.59
CA THR A 339 -24.67 2.11 0.35
C THR A 339 -24.63 0.60 0.13
N SER A 340 -23.54 -0.06 0.45
CA SER A 340 -23.41 -1.51 0.31
C SER A 340 -24.35 -2.27 1.23
N LEU A 341 -24.49 -1.86 2.48
CA LEU A 341 -25.42 -2.48 3.45
C LEU A 341 -26.89 -2.32 3.01
N LYS A 342 -27.23 -1.25 2.28
CA LYS A 342 -28.55 -1.07 1.67
C LYS A 342 -28.78 -1.95 0.42
N ASN A 343 -27.72 -2.46 -0.19
CA ASN A 343 -27.81 -3.36 -1.35
C ASN A 343 -28.15 -4.77 -0.92
N LYS A 344 -29.43 -5.12 -0.97
CA LYS A 344 -29.93 -6.47 -0.58
C LYS A 344 -29.79 -7.52 -1.69
N LYS A 345 -29.47 -7.11 -2.92
CA LYS A 345 -29.52 -7.98 -4.11
C LYS A 345 -28.30 -8.89 -4.24
N ASP A 346 -27.13 -8.45 -3.80
CA ASP A 346 -25.87 -9.17 -3.95
C ASP A 346 -25.09 -9.15 -2.65
N LYS A 347 -24.86 -10.34 -2.09
CA LYS A 347 -24.11 -10.52 -0.82
C LYS A 347 -22.66 -10.03 -0.96
N ILE A 348 -22.02 -10.22 -2.12
CA ILE A 348 -20.65 -9.79 -2.34
C ILE A 348 -20.59 -8.26 -2.28
N HIS A 349 -21.42 -7.58 -3.07
CA HIS A 349 -21.48 -6.11 -3.04
C HIS A 349 -21.95 -5.57 -1.69
N ARG A 350 -22.69 -6.35 -0.91
CA ARG A 350 -23.19 -5.94 0.41
C ARG A 350 -22.11 -5.95 1.47
N TYR A 351 -21.28 -6.97 1.54
CA TYR A 351 -20.37 -7.16 2.66
C TYR A 351 -18.90 -6.89 2.36
N THR A 352 -18.48 -6.86 1.08
CA THR A 352 -17.08 -6.65 0.71
C THR A 352 -16.51 -5.32 1.22
N PRO A 353 -17.17 -4.15 1.04
CA PRO A 353 -16.62 -2.89 1.57
C PRO A 353 -16.54 -2.89 3.10
N LEU A 354 -17.55 -3.46 3.77
CA LEU A 354 -17.53 -3.60 5.23
C LEU A 354 -16.36 -4.48 5.69
N PHE A 355 -16.15 -5.64 5.03
CA PHE A 355 -15.03 -6.52 5.31
C PHE A 355 -13.68 -5.79 5.20
N PHE A 356 -13.42 -5.14 4.06
CA PHE A 356 -12.16 -4.45 3.84
C PHE A 356 -11.95 -3.28 4.81
N LEU A 357 -12.99 -2.51 5.10
CA LEU A 357 -12.90 -1.41 6.06
C LEU A 357 -12.67 -1.93 7.49
N CYS A 358 -13.34 -3.00 7.90
CA CYS A 358 -13.12 -3.62 9.21
C CYS A 358 -11.68 -4.15 9.35
N VAL A 359 -11.13 -4.76 8.30
CA VAL A 359 -9.73 -5.21 8.30
C VAL A 359 -8.79 -4.02 8.42
N SER A 360 -9.01 -2.94 7.66
CA SER A 360 -8.19 -1.72 7.76
C SER A 360 -8.26 -1.10 9.16
N ILE A 361 -9.46 -0.99 9.74
CA ILE A 361 -9.64 -0.46 11.10
C ILE A 361 -8.95 -1.35 12.13
N PHE A 362 -9.03 -2.68 11.98
CA PHE A 362 -8.33 -3.62 12.85
C PHE A 362 -6.82 -3.39 12.84
N PHE A 363 -6.21 -3.19 11.66
CA PHE A 363 -4.78 -2.90 11.56
C PHE A 363 -4.42 -1.50 12.06
N ILE A 364 -5.29 -0.49 11.90
CA ILE A 364 -5.12 0.81 12.56
C ILE A 364 -5.12 0.63 14.08
N MET A 365 -6.10 -0.10 14.64
CA MET A 365 -6.17 -0.37 16.08
C MET A 365 -4.94 -1.14 16.57
N LYS A 366 -4.40 -2.06 15.78
CA LYS A 366 -3.15 -2.77 16.06
C LYS A 366 -1.97 -1.80 16.11
N THR A 367 -1.88 -0.90 15.13
CA THR A 367 -0.79 0.08 15.02
C THR A 367 -0.74 1.05 16.22
N ILE A 368 -1.88 1.38 16.82
CA ILE A 368 -1.97 2.26 17.99
C ILE A 368 -2.09 1.52 19.32
N GLY A 369 -1.88 0.22 19.33
CA GLY A 369 -1.80 -0.58 20.55
C GLY A 369 -3.10 -0.76 21.32
N VAL A 370 -4.27 -0.79 20.64
CA VAL A 370 -5.53 -1.12 21.33
C VAL A 370 -5.41 -2.49 22.01
N PRO A 371 -5.56 -2.63 23.35
CA PRO A 371 -5.08 -3.78 24.11
C PRO A 371 -5.45 -5.14 23.52
N VAL A 372 -6.74 -5.41 23.31
CA VAL A 372 -7.22 -6.72 22.82
C VAL A 372 -6.69 -7.01 21.41
N VAL A 373 -6.63 -5.99 20.56
CA VAL A 373 -6.13 -6.13 19.18
C VAL A 373 -4.62 -6.30 19.18
N ASN A 374 -3.93 -5.62 20.09
CA ASN A 374 -2.48 -5.70 20.19
C ASN A 374 -1.99 -7.10 20.57
N TRP A 375 -2.80 -7.90 21.25
CA TRP A 375 -2.46 -9.27 21.66
C TRP A 375 -2.14 -10.21 20.50
N ILE A 376 -2.50 -9.90 19.26
CA ILE A 376 -2.04 -10.69 18.09
C ILE A 376 -0.50 -10.71 17.97
N GLY A 377 0.18 -9.72 18.52
CA GLY A 377 1.64 -9.69 18.61
C GLY A 377 2.24 -10.70 19.57
N PHE A 378 1.44 -11.50 20.31
CA PHE A 378 1.92 -12.66 21.07
C PHE A 378 1.92 -13.96 20.26
N ILE A 379 1.30 -13.95 19.07
CA ILE A 379 1.23 -15.14 18.21
C ILE A 379 2.61 -15.40 17.60
N PRO A 380 3.16 -16.63 17.70
CA PRO A 380 4.42 -17.00 17.06
C PRO A 380 4.48 -16.56 15.58
N ILE A 381 5.62 -16.10 15.14
CA ILE A 381 5.87 -15.45 13.83
C ILE A 381 5.33 -14.01 13.79
N LEU A 382 4.13 -13.73 14.32
CA LEU A 382 3.59 -12.38 14.36
C LEU A 382 4.22 -11.52 15.45
N ASP A 383 4.84 -12.12 16.48
CA ASP A 383 5.63 -11.47 17.53
C ASP A 383 6.93 -10.83 17.01
N LEU A 384 7.40 -11.28 15.83
CA LEU A 384 8.57 -10.76 15.15
C LEU A 384 8.24 -9.62 14.18
N LEU A 385 6.95 -9.33 13.90
CA LEU A 385 6.55 -8.36 12.87
C LEU A 385 6.38 -6.96 13.42
N LEU A 386 6.99 -5.99 12.77
CA LEU A 386 6.81 -4.58 13.07
C LEU A 386 5.53 -4.06 12.37
N PHE A 387 4.36 -4.39 12.94
CA PHE A 387 3.05 -3.99 12.39
C PHE A 387 2.92 -2.48 12.19
N THR A 388 3.53 -1.71 13.07
CA THR A 388 3.57 -0.26 13.02
C THR A 388 4.09 0.22 11.67
N ASN A 389 5.15 -0.40 11.16
CA ASN A 389 5.84 0.03 9.97
C ASN A 389 5.22 -0.54 8.69
N TYR A 390 4.68 -1.76 8.74
CA TYR A 390 4.37 -2.50 7.52
C TYR A 390 2.89 -2.77 7.27
N SER A 391 1.99 -2.28 8.15
CA SER A 391 0.53 -2.36 7.94
C SER A 391 0.04 -1.56 6.71
N GLY A 392 0.90 -0.75 6.11
CA GLY A 392 0.63 -0.01 4.87
C GLY A 392 0.24 -0.88 3.66
N VAL A 393 0.51 -2.18 3.71
CA VAL A 393 0.02 -3.16 2.71
C VAL A 393 -1.51 -3.31 2.77
N ILE A 394 -2.09 -3.18 3.96
CA ILE A 394 -3.48 -3.57 4.25
C ILE A 394 -4.39 -2.35 4.39
N ILE A 395 -3.98 -1.38 5.23
CA ILE A 395 -4.83 -0.26 5.62
C ILE A 395 -5.34 0.53 4.41
N PRO A 396 -4.48 1.06 3.52
CA PRO A 396 -4.95 1.87 2.41
C PRO A 396 -5.77 1.09 1.38
N PHE A 397 -5.44 -0.18 1.19
CA PHE A 397 -6.15 -1.01 0.22
C PHE A 397 -7.62 -1.21 0.61
N GLY A 398 -7.90 -1.43 1.88
CA GLY A 398 -9.27 -1.60 2.34
C GLY A 398 -10.11 -0.32 2.20
N PHE A 399 -9.52 0.85 2.45
CA PHE A 399 -10.17 2.13 2.17
C PHE A 399 -10.43 2.31 0.67
N ALA A 400 -9.44 2.05 -0.20
CA ALA A 400 -9.56 2.18 -1.65
C ALA A 400 -10.68 1.30 -2.23
N VAL A 401 -10.79 0.05 -1.76
CA VAL A 401 -11.89 -0.85 -2.12
C VAL A 401 -13.22 -0.25 -1.68
N SER A 402 -13.32 0.22 -0.44
CA SER A 402 -14.57 0.79 0.10
C SER A 402 -15.00 2.06 -0.64
N VAL A 403 -14.05 2.93 -1.02
CA VAL A 403 -14.28 4.09 -1.90
C VAL A 403 -14.87 3.66 -3.24
N ALA A 404 -14.25 2.66 -3.89
CA ALA A 404 -14.73 2.17 -5.18
C ALA A 404 -16.18 1.67 -5.12
N PHE A 405 -16.54 0.96 -4.05
CA PHE A 405 -17.94 0.55 -3.82
C PHE A 405 -18.85 1.75 -3.59
N GLY A 406 -18.41 2.78 -2.86
CA GLY A 406 -19.16 4.02 -2.65
C GLY A 406 -19.50 4.70 -3.98
N ILE A 407 -18.50 4.93 -4.81
CA ILE A 407 -18.66 5.51 -6.15
C ILE A 407 -19.57 4.65 -7.05
N ASN A 408 -19.45 3.31 -6.95
CA ASN A 408 -20.24 2.39 -7.77
C ASN A 408 -21.72 2.31 -7.38
N LEU A 409 -22.02 2.36 -6.09
CA LEU A 409 -23.35 2.10 -5.54
C LEU A 409 -24.15 3.39 -5.31
N LEU A 410 -23.50 4.51 -5.04
CA LEU A 410 -24.16 5.79 -4.78
C LEU A 410 -25.15 6.21 -5.89
N PRO A 411 -24.86 6.03 -7.20
CA PRO A 411 -25.86 6.32 -8.25
C PRO A 411 -27.03 5.35 -8.29
N LYS A 412 -26.87 4.14 -7.73
CA LYS A 412 -27.87 3.06 -7.83
C LYS A 412 -28.82 3.03 -6.63
N ILE A 413 -28.35 3.52 -5.49
CA ILE A 413 -29.07 3.48 -4.21
C ILE A 413 -29.59 4.87 -3.87
N GLN A 414 -30.86 4.96 -3.48
CA GLN A 414 -31.42 6.24 -3.04
C GLN A 414 -30.83 6.64 -1.70
N VAL A 415 -29.85 7.54 -1.74
CA VAL A 415 -29.29 8.18 -0.56
C VAL A 415 -29.81 9.60 -0.49
N SER A 416 -30.52 9.93 0.59
CA SER A 416 -31.03 11.29 0.78
C SER A 416 -29.89 12.26 1.09
N LYS A 417 -30.09 13.52 0.71
CA LYS A 417 -29.12 14.58 1.07
C LYS A 417 -28.89 14.66 2.58
N LYS A 418 -29.93 14.42 3.40
CA LYS A 418 -29.82 14.40 4.87
C LYS A 418 -28.79 13.36 5.33
N ILE A 419 -28.76 12.17 4.75
CA ILE A 419 -27.82 11.11 5.08
C ILE A 419 -26.39 11.49 4.65
N LEU A 420 -26.23 12.05 3.44
CA LEU A 420 -24.91 12.52 3.00
C LEU A 420 -24.39 13.64 3.88
N SER A 421 -25.26 14.58 4.29
CA SER A 421 -24.90 15.63 5.26
C SER A 421 -24.53 15.06 6.64
N PHE A 422 -25.25 14.02 7.10
CA PHE A 422 -24.89 13.33 8.34
C PHE A 422 -23.52 12.67 8.25
N ILE A 423 -23.21 11.95 7.17
CA ILE A 423 -21.90 11.34 6.93
C ILE A 423 -20.81 12.43 6.87
N PHE A 424 -21.08 13.55 6.21
CA PHE A 424 -20.18 14.69 6.15
C PHE A 424 -19.88 15.26 7.53
N ILE A 425 -20.92 15.56 8.32
CA ILE A 425 -20.78 16.06 9.69
C ILE A 425 -20.02 15.06 10.54
N PHE A 426 -20.35 13.77 10.45
CA PHE A 426 -19.64 12.71 11.16
C PHE A 426 -18.15 12.67 10.81
N THR A 427 -17.81 12.78 9.50
CA THR A 427 -16.41 12.84 9.05
C THR A 427 -15.67 14.03 9.63
N ILE A 428 -16.27 15.22 9.60
CA ILE A 428 -15.69 16.43 10.19
C ILE A 428 -15.55 16.29 11.70
N THR A 429 -16.57 15.79 12.40
CA THR A 429 -16.53 15.58 13.85
C THR A 429 -15.42 14.62 14.24
N LEU A 430 -15.27 13.49 13.50
CA LEU A 430 -14.19 12.52 13.74
C LEU A 430 -12.81 13.19 13.61
N LEU A 431 -12.61 13.98 12.56
CA LEU A 431 -11.36 14.72 12.36
C LEU A 431 -11.12 15.74 13.48
N LEU A 432 -12.13 16.50 13.87
CA LEU A 432 -12.01 17.49 14.95
C LEU A 432 -11.71 16.82 16.31
N VAL A 433 -12.33 15.69 16.61
CA VAL A 433 -12.05 14.93 17.84
C VAL A 433 -10.58 14.48 17.91
N LEU A 434 -9.98 14.15 16.74
CA LEU A 434 -8.57 13.79 16.67
C LEU A 434 -7.64 15.03 16.73
N LEU A 435 -8.06 16.16 16.20
CA LEU A 435 -7.23 17.36 15.99
C LEU A 435 -7.29 18.35 17.15
N ILE A 436 -8.43 18.47 17.84
CA ILE A 436 -8.59 19.40 18.96
C ILE A 436 -7.61 19.10 20.10
N PRO A 437 -7.45 17.85 20.56
CA PRO A 437 -6.44 17.53 21.56
C PRO A 437 -5.03 17.90 21.11
N LEU A 438 -4.68 17.62 19.85
CA LEU A 438 -3.39 17.97 19.28
C LEU A 438 -3.14 19.49 19.36
N TYR A 439 -4.12 20.28 18.93
CA TYR A 439 -3.99 21.74 18.92
C TYR A 439 -3.72 22.34 20.32
N PHE A 440 -4.37 21.82 21.36
CA PHE A 440 -4.19 22.27 22.73
C PHE A 440 -2.96 21.68 23.43
N HIS A 441 -2.47 20.52 23.01
CA HIS A 441 -1.28 19.89 23.60
C HIS A 441 0.05 20.34 22.98
N LEU A 442 0.02 21.13 21.91
CA LEU A 442 1.24 21.67 21.27
C LEU A 442 2.12 22.48 22.23
N ASP A 443 1.52 23.12 23.24
CA ASP A 443 2.26 23.95 24.21
C ASP A 443 2.92 23.15 25.34
N GLN A 444 2.50 21.93 25.59
CA GLN A 444 2.87 21.18 26.81
C GLN A 444 3.97 20.13 26.59
N ASN A 445 4.08 19.57 25.38
CA ASN A 445 4.92 18.40 25.12
C ASN A 445 5.71 18.46 23.81
N ALA A 446 5.76 19.60 23.14
CA ALA A 446 6.45 19.73 21.87
C ALA A 446 7.84 20.32 22.09
N GLU A 447 8.87 19.55 21.78
CA GLU A 447 10.20 20.07 21.57
C GLU A 447 10.26 20.66 20.15
N PHE A 448 10.20 21.98 20.07
CA PHE A 448 10.31 22.68 18.79
C PHE A 448 11.79 22.87 18.43
N PRO A 449 12.16 22.75 17.14
CA PRO A 449 13.44 23.25 16.68
C PRO A 449 13.58 24.74 16.99
N GLU A 450 14.82 25.22 17.23
CA GLU A 450 15.10 26.63 17.62
C GLU A 450 14.47 27.69 16.70
N TYR A 451 14.19 27.30 15.44
CA TYR A 451 13.60 28.18 14.41
C TYR A 451 12.07 28.10 14.30
N VAL A 452 11.39 27.31 15.15
CA VAL A 452 9.92 27.15 15.15
C VAL A 452 9.34 27.55 16.49
N THR A 453 8.38 28.47 16.47
CA THR A 453 7.64 28.83 17.69
C THR A 453 6.36 28.00 17.84
N ALA A 454 5.85 27.92 19.09
CA ALA A 454 4.54 27.28 19.32
C ALA A 454 3.40 27.96 18.53
N SER A 455 3.55 29.26 18.24
CA SER A 455 2.61 30.02 17.40
C SER A 455 2.65 29.54 15.95
N ASP A 456 3.85 29.31 15.40
CA ASP A 456 4.00 28.81 14.02
C ASP A 456 3.41 27.43 13.87
N ALA A 457 3.66 26.54 14.85
CA ALA A 457 3.09 25.20 14.90
C ALA A 457 1.56 25.22 14.93
N ARG A 458 0.96 26.10 15.76
CA ARG A 458 -0.52 26.26 15.81
C ARG A 458 -1.10 26.79 14.51
N ASN A 459 -0.46 27.79 13.90
CA ASN A 459 -0.88 28.31 12.60
C ASN A 459 -0.84 27.23 11.52
N TYR A 460 0.21 26.42 11.51
CA TYR A 460 0.34 25.32 10.57
C TYR A 460 -0.74 24.25 10.79
N VAL A 461 -0.95 23.79 12.01
CA VAL A 461 -2.03 22.82 12.33
C VAL A 461 -3.40 23.41 11.96
N GLY A 462 -3.63 24.70 12.24
CA GLY A 462 -4.84 25.41 11.81
C GLY A 462 -5.04 25.37 10.30
N PHE A 463 -3.98 25.61 9.53
CA PHE A 463 -4.01 25.51 8.06
C PHE A 463 -4.32 24.07 7.59
N GLN A 464 -3.72 23.05 8.19
CA GLN A 464 -4.00 21.66 7.87
C GLN A 464 -5.46 21.28 8.19
N ILE A 465 -6.03 21.81 9.26
CA ILE A 465 -7.46 21.63 9.60
C ILE A 465 -8.35 22.26 8.51
N LEU A 466 -8.04 23.47 8.06
CA LEU A 466 -8.78 24.14 6.98
C LEU A 466 -8.72 23.34 5.67
N GLN A 467 -7.54 22.82 5.30
CA GLN A 467 -7.40 21.92 4.15
C GLN A 467 -8.25 20.66 4.30
N ALA A 468 -8.26 20.07 5.49
CA ALA A 468 -9.06 18.89 5.80
C ALA A 468 -10.56 19.13 5.58
N ILE A 469 -11.07 20.27 6.06
CA ILE A 469 -12.46 20.68 5.87
C ILE A 469 -12.76 20.92 4.39
N LEU A 470 -11.84 21.56 3.66
CA LEU A 470 -11.98 21.81 2.23
C LEU A 470 -12.10 20.48 1.45
N PHE A 471 -11.20 19.52 1.69
CA PHE A 471 -11.25 18.22 1.00
C PHE A 471 -12.50 17.41 1.37
N ALA A 472 -12.95 17.44 2.63
CA ALA A 472 -14.22 16.83 3.01
C ALA A 472 -15.41 17.49 2.29
N THR A 473 -15.39 18.82 2.16
CA THR A 473 -16.44 19.58 1.46
C THR A 473 -16.47 19.23 -0.02
N ILE A 474 -15.32 19.13 -0.68
CA ILE A 474 -15.21 18.69 -2.08
C ILE A 474 -15.78 17.28 -2.23
N ALA A 475 -15.42 16.34 -1.36
CA ALA A 475 -15.94 14.99 -1.38
C ALA A 475 -17.48 14.96 -1.24
N TYR A 476 -18.03 15.77 -0.35
CA TYR A 476 -19.47 15.91 -0.15
C TYR A 476 -20.17 16.49 -1.39
N ILE A 477 -19.63 17.54 -2.02
CA ILE A 477 -20.15 18.14 -3.25
C ILE A 477 -20.16 17.10 -4.38
N ILE A 478 -19.09 16.35 -4.56
CA ILE A 478 -19.00 15.26 -5.55
C ILE A 478 -20.08 14.21 -5.27
N ALA A 479 -20.28 13.81 -4.02
CA ALA A 479 -21.31 12.84 -3.66
C ALA A 479 -22.72 13.34 -4.01
N ILE A 480 -23.03 14.62 -3.75
CA ILE A 480 -24.31 15.25 -4.16
C ILE A 480 -24.44 15.28 -5.69
N ALA A 481 -23.37 15.65 -6.40
CA ALA A 481 -23.40 15.69 -7.86
C ALA A 481 -23.69 14.30 -8.47
N ILE A 482 -23.06 13.25 -7.93
CA ILE A 482 -23.31 11.86 -8.34
C ILE A 482 -24.76 11.46 -8.09
N THR A 483 -25.41 11.94 -7.02
CA THR A 483 -26.82 11.63 -6.73
C THR A 483 -27.80 12.42 -7.58
N LYS A 484 -27.44 13.60 -8.10
CA LYS A 484 -28.29 14.43 -8.96
C LYS A 484 -28.32 13.97 -10.42
N ASN A 485 -27.24 13.37 -10.92
CA ASN A 485 -27.11 12.90 -12.31
C ASN A 485 -27.78 11.52 -12.53
N ARG A 486 -28.98 11.35 -12.00
CA ARG A 486 -29.81 10.15 -12.14
C ARG A 486 -30.82 10.30 -13.26
#